data_e3793a57b25dfdf0f5d93310b33ad8b3
#
_entry.id   e3793a57b25dfdf0f5d93310b33ad8b3
#
_cell.length_a   1.000
_cell.length_b   1.000
_cell.length_c   1.000
_cell.angle_alpha   90.00
_cell.angle_beta   90.00
_cell.angle_gamma   90.00
#
_symmetry.space_group_name_H-M   'P 1'
#
loop_
_entity.id
_entity.type
_entity.pdbx_description
1 polymer ?
#
loop_
_entity_poly.entity_id
_entity_poly.type
_entity_poly.pdbx_seq_one_letter_code
_entity_poly.pdbx_strand_id
1 'polypeptide(L)'
;MDLFSREPVAQPLAARLRAASLDEYVGQEHLLARGKPLREALEQGALHSMVFWGPPGVGKTTLARLLAKVSDAHFETVSAVLAGVKEIRQAVEIAKQQAAQYGRRTILFVDEVHRFNKSQQDAFLPYVEDGTLIFIGATTENPSFELNNALLSRARVYVLKSLDEAALRKLVARALSDPKGLGDLHLELPEESFQMLLAAADGDGRRLLNLLENASDLAEEGGSISTDLLQDLLGDSRRRFDKGGEAFYDQISALHKSVRGSNPDAALYWFARMLDGGCDPLYIARRVVRMASEEIGNADPRALPLCLNAWDVQERLGSPEGELAVAQAIVYLACAPKSNAVYTAFKAAMRDAAENGSQEVPLHLRNAPTKLMKELGYGNEYRYAHDEPDAYAAGEDYFPEAMEPRRYYHPAPRGLESKIRDKLEHLARLDRESPKQRRKE
;
A
#
# COMPACT_ATOMS: atom_id res chain seq x y z
N MET A 1 -19.11 -38.64 36.68
CA MET A 1 -19.53 -37.41 35.92
C MET A 1 -18.53 -36.34 36.28
N ASP A 2 -17.67 -36.03 35.32
CA ASP A 2 -16.61 -35.03 35.50
C ASP A 2 -17.21 -33.64 35.29
N LEU A 3 -17.36 -32.90 36.39
CA LEU A 3 -18.00 -31.59 36.46
C LEU A 3 -17.16 -30.48 35.83
N PHE A 4 -16.03 -30.79 35.20
CA PHE A 4 -15.09 -29.89 34.58
C PHE A 4 -14.74 -30.19 33.10
N SER A 5 -15.52 -30.99 32.41
CA SER A 5 -15.41 -31.06 30.94
C SER A 5 -15.87 -29.72 30.37
N ARG A 6 -14.91 -28.83 30.14
CA ARG A 6 -15.15 -27.63 29.33
C ARG A 6 -15.55 -28.11 27.94
N GLU A 7 -16.77 -27.78 27.53
CA GLU A 7 -17.15 -27.92 26.13
C GLU A 7 -16.08 -27.25 25.26
N PRO A 8 -15.59 -27.90 24.20
CA PRO A 8 -14.63 -27.26 23.32
C PRO A 8 -15.24 -25.95 22.81
N VAL A 9 -14.52 -24.85 22.98
CA VAL A 9 -14.93 -23.54 22.46
C VAL A 9 -15.28 -23.70 20.98
N ALA A 10 -16.54 -23.43 20.63
CA ALA A 10 -17.04 -23.58 19.27
C ALA A 10 -16.14 -22.78 18.31
N GLN A 11 -15.45 -23.44 17.40
CA GLN A 11 -14.61 -22.80 16.43
C GLN A 11 -15.48 -22.15 15.34
N PRO A 12 -15.16 -20.91 14.87
CA PRO A 12 -15.88 -20.28 13.78
C PRO A 12 -15.93 -21.17 12.52
N LEU A 13 -17.02 -21.10 11.77
CA LEU A 13 -17.24 -21.89 10.54
C LEU A 13 -16.07 -21.82 9.57
N ALA A 14 -15.50 -20.62 9.36
CA ALA A 14 -14.32 -20.39 8.53
C ALA A 14 -13.07 -21.16 9.01
N ALA A 15 -12.98 -21.48 10.29
CA ALA A 15 -11.89 -22.29 10.84
C ALA A 15 -12.17 -23.78 10.71
N ARG A 16 -13.42 -24.21 10.95
CA ARG A 16 -13.87 -25.61 10.84
C ARG A 16 -13.77 -26.12 9.40
N LEU A 17 -14.12 -25.28 8.43
CA LEU A 17 -14.12 -25.60 6.99
C LEU A 17 -12.79 -25.27 6.29
N ARG A 18 -11.72 -25.04 7.03
CA ARG A 18 -10.42 -24.82 6.40
C ARG A 18 -10.02 -26.04 5.57
N ALA A 19 -9.62 -25.80 4.31
CA ALA A 19 -9.21 -26.86 3.40
C ALA A 19 -8.10 -27.72 4.02
N ALA A 20 -8.28 -29.03 3.99
CA ALA A 20 -7.34 -30.02 4.50
C ALA A 20 -6.48 -30.66 3.40
N SER A 21 -6.83 -30.43 2.13
CA SER A 21 -6.10 -30.85 0.93
C SER A 21 -6.16 -29.77 -0.16
N LEU A 22 -5.32 -29.92 -1.19
CA LEU A 22 -5.35 -28.99 -2.34
C LEU A 22 -6.64 -29.10 -3.15
N ASP A 23 -7.28 -30.26 -3.16
CA ASP A 23 -8.54 -30.46 -3.88
C ASP A 23 -9.73 -29.80 -3.18
N GLU A 24 -9.60 -29.58 -1.87
CA GLU A 24 -10.56 -28.81 -1.08
C GLU A 24 -10.29 -27.31 -1.12
N TYR A 25 -9.12 -26.89 -1.59
CA TYR A 25 -8.75 -25.47 -1.67
C TYR A 25 -9.45 -24.81 -2.86
N VAL A 26 -10.22 -23.78 -2.58
CA VAL A 26 -11.09 -23.14 -3.58
C VAL A 26 -10.44 -21.85 -4.10
N GLY A 27 -10.53 -21.65 -5.40
CA GLY A 27 -9.99 -20.48 -6.09
C GLY A 27 -8.48 -20.56 -6.36
N GLN A 28 -7.92 -19.50 -6.87
CA GLN A 28 -6.50 -19.33 -7.21
C GLN A 28 -6.00 -20.29 -8.31
N GLU A 29 -6.86 -20.66 -9.26
CA GLU A 29 -6.54 -21.56 -10.36
C GLU A 29 -5.32 -21.09 -11.17
N HIS A 30 -5.11 -19.77 -11.27
CA HIS A 30 -3.95 -19.19 -11.95
C HIS A 30 -2.60 -19.57 -11.28
N LEU A 31 -2.61 -19.96 -9.98
CA LEU A 31 -1.44 -20.42 -9.22
C LEU A 31 -1.42 -21.94 -9.00
N LEU A 32 -2.61 -22.55 -8.83
CA LEU A 32 -2.76 -23.91 -8.31
C LEU A 32 -3.36 -24.89 -9.30
N ALA A 33 -3.68 -24.49 -10.54
CA ALA A 33 -4.07 -25.44 -11.57
C ALA A 33 -2.92 -26.40 -11.89
N ARG A 34 -3.25 -27.60 -12.41
CA ARG A 34 -2.24 -28.59 -12.85
C ARG A 34 -1.27 -27.96 -13.86
N GLY A 35 0.02 -28.23 -13.71
CA GLY A 35 1.08 -27.66 -14.54
C GLY A 35 1.52 -26.25 -14.13
N LYS A 36 0.99 -25.69 -13.04
CA LYS A 36 1.48 -24.41 -12.50
C LYS A 36 2.67 -24.61 -11.57
N PRO A 37 3.70 -23.73 -11.63
CA PRO A 37 4.93 -23.92 -10.86
C PRO A 37 4.74 -24.07 -9.35
N LEU A 38 3.76 -23.36 -8.77
CA LEU A 38 3.48 -23.49 -7.34
C LEU A 38 2.82 -24.84 -7.02
N ARG A 39 1.92 -25.31 -7.88
CA ARG A 39 1.28 -26.63 -7.72
C ARG A 39 2.31 -27.77 -7.83
N GLU A 40 3.18 -27.72 -8.83
CA GLU A 40 4.24 -28.72 -9.01
C GLU A 40 5.23 -28.73 -7.86
N ALA A 41 5.65 -27.53 -7.39
CA ALA A 41 6.51 -27.42 -6.22
C ALA A 41 5.87 -28.05 -4.96
N LEU A 42 4.56 -27.84 -4.79
CA LEU A 42 3.78 -28.46 -3.71
C LEU A 42 3.77 -30.00 -3.81
N GLU A 43 3.45 -30.53 -4.98
CA GLU A 43 3.34 -32.00 -5.21
C GLU A 43 4.71 -32.69 -5.07
N GLN A 44 5.81 -31.98 -5.37
CA GLN A 44 7.18 -32.47 -5.21
C GLN A 44 7.76 -32.24 -3.80
N GLY A 45 7.02 -31.57 -2.90
CA GLY A 45 7.52 -31.19 -1.57
C GLY A 45 8.67 -30.18 -1.60
N ALA A 46 8.87 -29.48 -2.73
CA ALA A 46 9.91 -28.48 -2.93
C ALA A 46 9.50 -27.15 -2.33
N LEU A 47 9.84 -26.95 -1.06
CA LEU A 47 9.57 -25.70 -0.35
C LEU A 47 10.64 -24.65 -0.64
N HIS A 48 10.20 -23.44 -0.86
CA HIS A 48 11.03 -22.23 -0.92
C HIS A 48 10.36 -21.08 -0.16
N SER A 49 11.11 -20.08 0.20
CA SER A 49 10.55 -18.89 0.85
C SER A 49 9.66 -18.10 -0.12
N MET A 50 8.53 -17.60 0.39
CA MET A 50 7.52 -16.94 -0.44
C MET A 50 6.75 -15.86 0.32
N VAL A 51 6.12 -14.97 -0.43
CA VAL A 51 5.18 -13.96 0.07
C VAL A 51 3.85 -14.15 -0.65
N PHE A 52 2.78 -14.34 0.12
CA PHE A 52 1.40 -14.35 -0.37
C PHE A 52 0.82 -12.95 -0.26
N TRP A 53 0.62 -12.30 -1.37
CA TRP A 53 0.03 -10.97 -1.47
C TRP A 53 -1.37 -11.04 -2.06
N GLY A 54 -2.33 -10.39 -1.44
CA GLY A 54 -3.70 -10.31 -1.94
C GLY A 54 -4.70 -9.92 -0.84
N PRO A 55 -5.97 -9.69 -1.21
CA PRO A 55 -7.00 -9.21 -0.29
C PRO A 55 -7.26 -10.17 0.89
N PRO A 56 -7.96 -9.73 1.93
CA PRO A 56 -8.33 -10.59 3.05
C PRO A 56 -9.25 -11.73 2.60
N GLY A 57 -9.29 -12.81 3.37
CA GLY A 57 -10.21 -13.92 3.17
C GLY A 57 -9.98 -14.79 1.93
N VAL A 58 -8.94 -14.55 1.11
CA VAL A 58 -8.65 -15.32 -0.13
C VAL A 58 -7.87 -16.61 0.10
N GLY A 59 -7.59 -16.98 1.37
CA GLY A 59 -6.98 -18.26 1.71
C GLY A 59 -5.46 -18.25 1.93
N LYS A 60 -4.77 -17.11 2.08
CA LYS A 60 -3.32 -17.01 2.32
C LYS A 60 -2.83 -17.95 3.43
N THR A 61 -3.42 -17.87 4.62
CA THR A 61 -3.06 -18.70 5.79
C THR A 61 -3.39 -20.18 5.56
N THR A 62 -4.49 -20.47 4.85
CA THR A 62 -4.89 -21.82 4.50
C THR A 62 -3.87 -22.45 3.56
N LEU A 63 -3.43 -21.74 2.54
CA LEU A 63 -2.42 -22.18 1.60
C LEU A 63 -1.08 -22.46 2.29
N ALA A 64 -0.64 -21.58 3.19
CA ALA A 64 0.59 -21.78 3.95
C ALA A 64 0.53 -23.05 4.81
N ARG A 65 -0.61 -23.33 5.44
CA ARG A 65 -0.80 -24.58 6.23
C ARG A 65 -0.83 -25.83 5.36
N LEU A 66 -1.44 -25.77 4.18
CA LEU A 66 -1.43 -26.86 3.21
C LEU A 66 -0.01 -27.18 2.73
N LEU A 67 0.79 -26.15 2.45
CA LEU A 67 2.21 -26.28 2.13
C LEU A 67 2.96 -27.05 3.20
N ALA A 68 2.79 -26.68 4.46
CA ALA A 68 3.45 -27.36 5.57
C ALA A 68 3.03 -28.83 5.68
N LYS A 69 1.73 -29.10 5.52
CA LYS A 69 1.19 -30.46 5.60
C LYS A 69 1.71 -31.36 4.49
N VAL A 70 1.70 -30.90 3.24
CA VAL A 70 2.14 -31.68 2.08
C VAL A 70 3.64 -31.97 2.13
N SER A 71 4.43 -31.08 2.68
CA SER A 71 5.89 -31.20 2.75
C SER A 71 6.42 -31.79 4.07
N ASP A 72 5.55 -32.24 4.97
CA ASP A 72 5.86 -32.71 6.32
C ASP A 72 6.75 -31.71 7.10
N ALA A 73 6.54 -30.42 6.90
CA ALA A 73 7.28 -29.37 7.59
C ALA A 73 6.58 -28.96 8.89
N HIS A 74 7.36 -28.62 9.89
CA HIS A 74 6.85 -27.99 11.09
C HIS A 74 6.34 -26.58 10.76
N PHE A 75 5.17 -26.19 11.30
CA PHE A 75 4.52 -24.93 10.99
C PHE A 75 4.50 -24.03 12.21
N GLU A 76 5.35 -23.01 12.20
CA GLU A 76 5.42 -22.01 13.26
C GLU A 76 4.77 -20.71 12.80
N THR A 77 3.91 -20.13 13.64
CA THR A 77 3.14 -18.92 13.28
C THR A 77 3.55 -17.76 14.15
N VAL A 78 3.91 -16.67 13.51
CA VAL A 78 4.21 -15.39 14.16
C VAL A 78 3.27 -14.32 13.64
N SER A 79 2.56 -13.64 14.55
CA SER A 79 1.73 -12.48 14.19
C SER A 79 2.56 -11.21 14.25
N ALA A 80 2.71 -10.52 13.12
CA ALA A 80 3.46 -9.26 13.07
C ALA A 80 2.85 -8.14 13.93
N VAL A 81 1.60 -8.27 14.34
CA VAL A 81 0.92 -7.31 15.23
C VAL A 81 1.41 -7.42 16.68
N LEU A 82 1.73 -8.62 17.15
CA LEU A 82 2.04 -8.92 18.55
C LEU A 82 3.49 -9.29 18.79
N ALA A 83 4.22 -9.68 17.74
CA ALA A 83 5.55 -10.26 17.87
C ALA A 83 6.67 -9.23 17.70
N GLY A 84 7.72 -9.42 18.50
CA GLY A 84 9.00 -8.72 18.39
C GLY A 84 10.15 -9.66 17.95
N VAL A 85 11.37 -9.18 18.04
CA VAL A 85 12.60 -9.95 17.75
C VAL A 85 12.73 -11.19 18.64
N LYS A 86 12.13 -11.17 19.85
CA LYS A 86 12.17 -12.28 20.80
C LYS A 86 11.41 -13.50 20.27
N GLU A 87 10.23 -13.31 19.75
CA GLU A 87 9.37 -14.36 19.18
C GLU A 87 10.02 -14.96 17.91
N ILE A 88 10.67 -14.13 17.10
CA ILE A 88 11.45 -14.59 15.94
C ILE A 88 12.59 -15.51 16.40
N ARG A 89 13.36 -15.12 17.41
CA ARG A 89 14.44 -15.96 17.97
C ARG A 89 13.91 -17.28 18.53
N GLN A 90 12.77 -17.25 19.20
CA GLN A 90 12.13 -18.47 19.71
C GLN A 90 11.74 -19.42 18.56
N ALA A 91 11.17 -18.90 17.47
CA ALA A 91 10.85 -19.71 16.29
C ALA A 91 12.11 -20.33 15.67
N VAL A 92 13.23 -19.62 15.65
CA VAL A 92 14.54 -20.15 15.20
C VAL A 92 15.02 -21.29 16.08
N GLU A 93 14.93 -21.18 17.39
CA GLU A 93 15.35 -22.26 18.30
C GLU A 93 14.44 -23.49 18.15
N ILE A 94 13.14 -23.30 17.96
CA ILE A 94 12.21 -24.41 17.64
C ILE A 94 12.61 -25.05 16.30
N ALA A 95 12.94 -24.28 15.28
CA ALA A 95 13.35 -24.79 13.98
C ALA A 95 14.62 -25.67 14.09
N LYS A 96 15.62 -25.23 14.83
CA LYS A 96 16.85 -26.00 15.08
C LYS A 96 16.56 -27.31 15.83
N GLN A 97 15.66 -27.27 16.81
CA GLN A 97 15.22 -28.47 17.53
C GLN A 97 14.49 -29.44 16.61
N GLN A 98 13.55 -28.96 15.77
CA GLN A 98 12.82 -29.77 14.80
C GLN A 98 13.76 -30.44 13.79
N ALA A 99 14.75 -29.71 13.29
CA ALA A 99 15.77 -30.24 12.40
C ALA A 99 16.64 -31.31 13.07
N ALA A 100 17.11 -31.05 14.31
CA ALA A 100 18.00 -31.95 15.04
C ALA A 100 17.31 -33.23 15.53
N GLN A 101 16.06 -33.13 16.01
CA GLN A 101 15.35 -34.28 16.61
C GLN A 101 14.55 -35.10 15.61
N TYR A 102 13.98 -34.44 14.59
CA TYR A 102 13.02 -35.07 13.67
C TYR A 102 13.44 -35.00 12.20
N GLY A 103 14.54 -34.30 11.87
CA GLY A 103 14.94 -34.06 10.47
C GLY A 103 13.95 -33.22 9.67
N ARG A 104 13.06 -32.49 10.35
CA ARG A 104 11.98 -31.70 9.72
C ARG A 104 12.40 -30.29 9.47
N ARG A 105 12.07 -29.77 8.28
CA ARG A 105 12.18 -28.34 7.97
C ARG A 105 11.08 -27.56 8.70
N THR A 106 11.32 -26.28 9.00
CA THR A 106 10.35 -25.41 9.65
C THR A 106 9.93 -24.29 8.73
N ILE A 107 8.63 -24.14 8.53
CA ILE A 107 8.00 -22.98 7.91
C ILE A 107 7.72 -21.96 9.01
N LEU A 108 8.32 -20.77 8.88
CA LEU A 108 7.93 -19.58 9.65
C LEU A 108 6.87 -18.83 8.87
N PHE A 109 5.62 -18.93 9.30
CA PHE A 109 4.53 -18.16 8.74
C PHE A 109 4.36 -16.84 9.49
N VAL A 110 4.49 -15.72 8.78
CA VAL A 110 4.30 -14.37 9.32
C VAL A 110 3.06 -13.77 8.71
N ASP A 111 1.99 -13.67 9.53
CA ASP A 111 0.76 -13.00 9.09
C ASP A 111 0.89 -11.49 9.22
N GLU A 112 0.34 -10.75 8.25
CA GLU A 112 0.43 -9.28 8.15
C GLU A 112 1.90 -8.78 8.20
N VAL A 113 2.79 -9.42 7.45
CA VAL A 113 4.24 -9.17 7.48
C VAL A 113 4.64 -7.71 7.22
N HIS A 114 3.79 -6.93 6.53
CA HIS A 114 3.99 -5.50 6.31
C HIS A 114 4.03 -4.67 7.61
N ARG A 115 3.54 -5.20 8.72
CA ARG A 115 3.59 -4.55 10.05
C ARG A 115 4.94 -4.70 10.75
N PHE A 116 5.82 -5.56 10.26
CA PHE A 116 7.17 -5.64 10.77
C PHE A 116 8.01 -4.46 10.29
N ASN A 117 8.70 -3.80 11.21
CA ASN A 117 9.72 -2.82 10.88
C ASN A 117 10.97 -3.48 10.26
N LYS A 118 11.87 -2.67 9.69
CA LYS A 118 13.09 -3.17 9.02
C LYS A 118 13.94 -4.07 9.91
N SER A 119 14.14 -3.70 11.18
CA SER A 119 14.94 -4.50 12.12
C SER A 119 14.31 -5.86 12.42
N GLN A 120 12.98 -5.94 12.46
CA GLN A 120 12.26 -7.20 12.62
C GLN A 120 12.35 -8.06 11.37
N GLN A 121 12.24 -7.45 10.18
CA GLN A 121 12.43 -8.16 8.90
C GLN A 121 13.87 -8.67 8.77
N ASP A 122 14.86 -7.90 9.19
CA ASP A 122 16.27 -8.30 9.14
C ASP A 122 16.60 -9.43 10.13
N ALA A 123 15.86 -9.54 11.23
CA ALA A 123 16.16 -10.50 12.31
C ALA A 123 16.05 -11.98 11.87
N PHE A 124 15.27 -12.30 10.85
CA PHE A 124 15.14 -13.69 10.36
C PHE A 124 15.87 -13.94 9.03
N LEU A 125 16.42 -12.91 8.38
CA LEU A 125 17.13 -13.05 7.11
C LEU A 125 18.29 -14.08 7.15
N PRO A 126 19.18 -14.09 8.16
CA PRO A 126 20.27 -15.07 8.21
C PRO A 126 19.75 -16.52 8.21
N TYR A 127 18.62 -16.77 8.86
CA TYR A 127 18.01 -18.10 8.98
C TYR A 127 17.20 -18.53 7.75
N VAL A 128 16.80 -17.57 6.94
CA VAL A 128 16.24 -17.83 5.61
C VAL A 128 17.36 -18.12 4.61
N GLU A 129 18.51 -17.43 4.73
CA GLU A 129 19.68 -17.63 3.89
C GLU A 129 20.36 -19.00 4.11
N ASP A 130 20.50 -19.42 5.36
CA ASP A 130 21.13 -20.69 5.70
C ASP A 130 20.17 -21.90 5.61
N GLY A 131 18.87 -21.65 5.31
CA GLY A 131 17.85 -22.68 5.16
C GLY A 131 17.29 -23.24 6.48
N THR A 132 17.67 -22.68 7.63
CA THR A 132 17.10 -23.05 8.94
C THR A 132 15.60 -22.79 8.98
N LEU A 133 15.15 -21.71 8.34
CA LEU A 133 13.73 -21.36 8.20
C LEU A 133 13.33 -21.24 6.73
N ILE A 134 12.15 -21.73 6.42
CA ILE A 134 11.43 -21.38 5.18
C ILE A 134 10.44 -20.30 5.53
N PHE A 135 10.67 -19.11 5.01
CA PHE A 135 9.81 -17.96 5.27
C PHE A 135 8.57 -17.98 4.39
N ILE A 136 7.38 -17.84 4.98
CA ILE A 136 6.13 -17.56 4.25
C ILE A 136 5.49 -16.33 4.87
N GLY A 137 5.55 -15.20 4.16
CA GLY A 137 4.87 -13.97 4.55
C GLY A 137 3.48 -13.90 3.94
N ALA A 138 2.49 -13.43 4.71
CA ALA A 138 1.17 -13.05 4.18
C ALA A 138 0.97 -11.55 4.36
N THR A 139 0.44 -10.88 3.34
CA THR A 139 0.17 -9.44 3.38
C THR A 139 -1.01 -9.08 2.49
N THR A 140 -1.74 -8.04 2.89
CA THR A 140 -2.73 -7.35 2.06
C THR A 140 -2.12 -6.15 1.34
N GLU A 141 -0.94 -5.70 1.75
CA GLU A 141 -0.27 -4.53 1.20
C GLU A 141 0.78 -4.90 0.16
N ASN A 142 1.07 -3.98 -0.77
CA ASN A 142 2.04 -4.26 -1.84
C ASN A 142 3.44 -4.49 -1.26
N PRO A 143 3.98 -5.71 -1.37
CA PRO A 143 5.24 -6.07 -0.75
C PRO A 143 6.44 -5.24 -1.25
N SER A 144 6.36 -4.66 -2.45
CA SER A 144 7.44 -3.81 -2.98
C SER A 144 7.61 -2.49 -2.22
N PHE A 145 6.59 -2.05 -1.47
CA PHE A 145 6.66 -0.84 -0.66
C PHE A 145 6.96 -1.14 0.82
N GLU A 146 6.52 -2.29 1.30
CA GLU A 146 6.49 -2.62 2.72
C GLU A 146 7.62 -3.54 3.16
N LEU A 147 8.12 -4.39 2.25
CA LEU A 147 9.19 -5.33 2.57
C LEU A 147 10.54 -4.82 2.07
N ASN A 148 11.58 -5.13 2.83
CA ASN A 148 12.93 -4.78 2.43
C ASN A 148 13.42 -5.60 1.22
N ASN A 149 14.32 -5.02 0.43
CA ASN A 149 14.84 -5.66 -0.78
C ASN A 149 15.58 -6.96 -0.49
N ALA A 150 16.19 -7.09 0.69
CA ALA A 150 16.92 -8.28 1.09
C ALA A 150 15.96 -9.48 1.24
N LEU A 151 14.77 -9.26 1.80
CA LEU A 151 13.74 -10.29 1.92
C LEU A 151 13.13 -10.62 0.57
N LEU A 152 12.79 -9.60 -0.24
CA LEU A 152 12.19 -9.79 -1.57
C LEU A 152 13.12 -10.53 -2.54
N SER A 153 14.44 -10.37 -2.41
CA SER A 153 15.40 -11.11 -3.24
C SER A 153 15.49 -12.62 -2.91
N ARG A 154 14.96 -13.04 -1.75
CA ARG A 154 15.00 -14.42 -1.26
C ARG A 154 13.65 -15.10 -1.19
N ALA A 155 12.56 -14.35 -1.35
CA ALA A 155 11.20 -14.86 -1.30
C ALA A 155 10.47 -14.58 -2.61
N ARG A 156 9.82 -15.59 -3.17
CA ARG A 156 9.02 -15.44 -4.38
C ARG A 156 7.64 -14.90 -4.03
N VAL A 157 7.22 -13.83 -4.70
CA VAL A 157 5.89 -13.23 -4.50
C VAL A 157 4.86 -13.96 -5.33
N TYR A 158 3.77 -14.39 -4.67
CA TYR A 158 2.58 -14.97 -5.30
C TYR A 158 1.37 -14.07 -5.03
N VAL A 159 0.74 -13.60 -6.10
CA VAL A 159 -0.44 -12.75 -6.02
C VAL A 159 -1.69 -13.60 -5.95
N LEU A 160 -2.41 -13.53 -4.83
CA LEU A 160 -3.72 -14.16 -4.65
C LEU A 160 -4.80 -13.14 -5.00
N LYS A 161 -5.80 -13.58 -5.77
CA LYS A 161 -6.92 -12.75 -6.21
C LYS A 161 -8.13 -12.95 -5.30
N SER A 162 -9.04 -11.96 -5.29
CA SER A 162 -10.38 -12.12 -4.73
C SER A 162 -11.05 -13.38 -5.29
N LEU A 163 -11.83 -14.05 -4.47
CA LEU A 163 -12.56 -15.23 -4.91
C LEU A 163 -13.70 -14.80 -5.83
N ASP A 164 -13.82 -15.45 -6.97
CA ASP A 164 -14.94 -15.24 -7.90
C ASP A 164 -16.22 -15.92 -7.39
N GLU A 165 -17.35 -15.67 -8.04
CA GLU A 165 -18.63 -16.23 -7.70
C GLU A 165 -18.59 -17.78 -7.67
N ALA A 166 -17.93 -18.40 -8.65
CA ALA A 166 -17.84 -19.86 -8.73
C ALA A 166 -17.09 -20.46 -7.54
N ALA A 167 -16.03 -19.79 -7.09
CA ALA A 167 -15.27 -20.18 -5.91
C ALA A 167 -16.09 -20.00 -4.62
N LEU A 168 -16.76 -18.86 -4.47
CA LEU A 168 -17.62 -18.58 -3.31
C LEU A 168 -18.82 -19.54 -3.25
N ARG A 169 -19.42 -19.87 -4.38
CA ARG A 169 -20.50 -20.85 -4.47
C ARG A 169 -20.06 -22.26 -3.99
N LYS A 170 -18.85 -22.69 -4.36
CA LYS A 170 -18.26 -23.94 -3.86
C LYS A 170 -18.07 -23.92 -2.35
N LEU A 171 -17.61 -22.78 -1.78
CA LEU A 171 -17.46 -22.64 -0.33
C LEU A 171 -18.80 -22.76 0.40
N VAL A 172 -19.84 -22.09 -0.09
CA VAL A 172 -21.20 -22.16 0.49
C VAL A 172 -21.76 -23.56 0.37
N ALA A 173 -21.69 -24.19 -0.81
CA ALA A 173 -22.17 -25.55 -1.01
C ALA A 173 -21.50 -26.54 -0.03
N ARG A 174 -20.19 -26.39 0.15
CA ARG A 174 -19.45 -27.18 1.14
C ARG A 174 -19.91 -26.86 2.57
N ALA A 175 -20.11 -25.59 2.90
CA ALA A 175 -20.54 -25.19 4.24
C ALA A 175 -21.90 -25.78 4.63
N LEU A 176 -22.83 -25.85 3.68
CA LEU A 176 -24.18 -26.40 3.89
C LEU A 176 -24.25 -27.91 3.84
N SER A 177 -23.25 -28.61 3.26
CA SER A 177 -23.27 -30.07 3.12
C SER A 177 -22.31 -30.83 4.05
N ASP A 178 -21.23 -30.17 4.53
CA ASP A 178 -20.22 -30.80 5.37
C ASP A 178 -20.71 -30.86 6.83
N PRO A 179 -20.71 -32.05 7.50
CA PRO A 179 -21.03 -32.16 8.93
C PRO A 179 -20.14 -31.24 9.84
N LYS A 180 -18.90 -30.95 9.42
CA LYS A 180 -18.05 -29.98 10.11
C LYS A 180 -18.52 -28.54 9.92
N GLY A 181 -19.37 -28.33 8.93
CA GLY A 181 -19.97 -27.03 8.63
C GLY A 181 -21.34 -26.87 9.28
N LEU A 182 -22.34 -26.71 8.42
CA LEU A 182 -23.74 -26.52 8.75
C LEU A 182 -24.61 -27.70 8.22
N GLY A 183 -23.98 -28.78 7.77
CA GLY A 183 -24.67 -29.90 7.12
C GLY A 183 -25.75 -30.54 7.99
N ASP A 184 -25.55 -30.62 9.30
CA ASP A 184 -26.51 -31.19 10.25
C ASP A 184 -27.75 -30.29 10.44
N LEU A 185 -27.71 -29.03 10.07
CA LEU A 185 -28.84 -28.10 10.18
C LEU A 185 -29.81 -28.18 9.00
N HIS A 186 -29.47 -28.88 7.92
CA HIS A 186 -30.29 -29.08 6.73
C HIS A 186 -30.90 -27.81 6.16
N LEU A 187 -30.13 -26.70 6.16
CA LEU A 187 -30.60 -25.38 5.73
C LEU A 187 -30.67 -25.27 4.21
N GLU A 188 -31.71 -24.59 3.73
CA GLU A 188 -31.83 -24.21 2.33
C GLU A 188 -31.36 -22.76 2.13
N LEU A 189 -30.61 -22.50 1.06
CA LEU A 189 -30.18 -21.15 0.66
C LEU A 189 -30.69 -20.83 -0.74
N PRO A 190 -31.78 -20.05 -0.86
CA PRO A 190 -32.29 -19.60 -2.14
C PRO A 190 -31.27 -18.78 -2.93
N GLU A 191 -31.37 -18.81 -4.26
CA GLU A 191 -30.42 -18.10 -5.13
C GLU A 191 -30.35 -16.59 -4.84
N GLU A 192 -31.48 -15.95 -4.57
CA GLU A 192 -31.54 -14.53 -4.22
C GLU A 192 -30.76 -14.22 -2.93
N SER A 193 -30.92 -15.07 -1.91
CA SER A 193 -30.18 -14.99 -0.65
C SER A 193 -28.69 -15.22 -0.86
N PHE A 194 -28.32 -16.17 -1.72
CA PHE A 194 -26.92 -16.39 -2.09
C PHE A 194 -26.30 -15.15 -2.75
N GLN A 195 -27.02 -14.51 -3.69
CA GLN A 195 -26.54 -13.29 -4.36
C GLN A 195 -26.35 -12.13 -3.37
N MET A 196 -27.21 -12.00 -2.36
CA MET A 196 -27.05 -11.01 -1.29
C MET A 196 -25.78 -11.28 -0.45
N LEU A 197 -25.56 -12.53 -0.07
CA LEU A 197 -24.35 -12.94 0.66
C LEU A 197 -23.08 -12.69 -0.18
N LEU A 198 -23.13 -13.03 -1.47
CA LEU A 198 -22.05 -12.81 -2.43
C LEU A 198 -21.68 -11.32 -2.52
N ALA A 199 -22.69 -10.45 -2.70
CA ALA A 199 -22.49 -9.02 -2.75
C ALA A 199 -21.89 -8.46 -1.45
N ALA A 200 -22.37 -8.97 -0.30
CA ALA A 200 -21.87 -8.56 1.01
C ALA A 200 -20.45 -9.07 1.29
N ALA A 201 -20.09 -10.23 0.79
CA ALA A 201 -18.75 -10.82 0.98
C ALA A 201 -17.66 -10.16 0.13
N ASP A 202 -18.00 -9.63 -1.04
CA ASP A 202 -17.10 -8.91 -1.97
C ASP A 202 -15.79 -9.68 -2.24
N GLY A 203 -15.87 -10.98 -2.52
CA GLY A 203 -14.73 -11.82 -2.83
C GLY A 203 -13.93 -12.35 -1.62
N ASP A 204 -14.36 -12.03 -0.39
CA ASP A 204 -13.77 -12.53 0.87
C ASP A 204 -14.50 -13.79 1.36
N GLY A 205 -13.85 -14.97 1.22
CA GLY A 205 -14.43 -16.24 1.65
C GLY A 205 -14.61 -16.37 3.16
N ARG A 206 -13.77 -15.71 3.98
CA ARG A 206 -13.92 -15.70 5.44
C ARG A 206 -15.16 -14.92 5.84
N ARG A 207 -15.35 -13.73 5.23
CA ARG A 207 -16.51 -12.90 5.47
C ARG A 207 -17.80 -13.62 5.03
N LEU A 208 -17.78 -14.28 3.87
CA LEU A 208 -18.91 -15.07 3.40
C LEU A 208 -19.32 -16.16 4.41
N LEU A 209 -18.35 -16.94 4.89
CA LEU A 209 -18.61 -18.00 5.87
C LEU A 209 -19.10 -17.45 7.21
N ASN A 210 -18.55 -16.33 7.69
CA ASN A 210 -19.03 -15.68 8.91
C ASN A 210 -20.47 -15.16 8.75
N LEU A 211 -20.81 -14.55 7.61
CA LEU A 211 -22.18 -14.10 7.33
C LEU A 211 -23.15 -15.29 7.25
N LEU A 212 -22.72 -16.38 6.64
CA LEU A 212 -23.53 -17.60 6.55
C LEU A 212 -23.73 -18.24 7.93
N GLU A 213 -22.69 -18.29 8.78
CA GLU A 213 -22.78 -18.77 10.17
C GLU A 213 -23.77 -17.93 10.98
N ASN A 214 -23.63 -16.60 10.95
CA ASN A 214 -24.57 -15.71 11.64
C ASN A 214 -26.01 -15.87 11.12
N ALA A 215 -26.20 -16.08 9.83
CA ALA A 215 -27.52 -16.32 9.26
C ALA A 215 -28.09 -17.68 9.71
N SER A 216 -27.23 -18.71 9.84
CA SER A 216 -27.64 -20.01 10.32
C SER A 216 -28.08 -20.01 11.78
N ASP A 217 -27.48 -19.15 12.61
CA ASP A 217 -27.86 -18.99 14.02
C ASP A 217 -29.27 -18.38 14.19
N LEU A 218 -29.76 -17.67 13.17
CA LEU A 218 -31.07 -17.01 13.15
C LEU A 218 -32.14 -17.83 12.41
N ALA A 219 -31.72 -18.84 11.63
CA ALA A 219 -32.63 -19.70 10.87
C ALA A 219 -33.11 -20.89 11.74
N GLU A 220 -34.34 -21.36 11.49
CA GLU A 220 -34.84 -22.59 12.09
C GLU A 220 -34.16 -23.82 11.45
N GLU A 221 -33.96 -24.91 12.21
CA GLU A 221 -33.40 -26.13 11.72
C GLU A 221 -34.28 -26.72 10.57
N GLY A 222 -33.68 -27.10 9.46
CA GLY A 222 -34.39 -27.46 8.23
C GLY A 222 -35.09 -26.32 7.51
N GLY A 223 -34.90 -25.09 7.95
CA GLY A 223 -35.48 -23.89 7.37
C GLY A 223 -34.67 -23.29 6.22
N SER A 224 -35.15 -22.15 5.75
CA SER A 224 -34.53 -21.40 4.65
C SER A 224 -33.90 -20.11 5.13
N ILE A 225 -32.69 -19.80 4.67
CA ILE A 225 -32.05 -18.51 4.86
C ILE A 225 -32.67 -17.51 3.89
N SER A 226 -33.75 -16.82 4.33
CA SER A 226 -34.51 -15.92 3.47
C SER A 226 -33.76 -14.59 3.22
N THR A 227 -34.21 -13.87 2.20
CA THR A 227 -33.74 -12.51 1.92
C THR A 227 -34.06 -11.52 3.03
N ASP A 228 -35.23 -11.68 3.70
CA ASP A 228 -35.64 -10.81 4.81
C ASP A 228 -34.71 -10.99 6.01
N LEU A 229 -34.38 -12.24 6.37
CA LEU A 229 -33.42 -12.55 7.41
C LEU A 229 -32.04 -11.93 7.12
N LEU A 230 -31.61 -12.03 5.87
CA LEU A 230 -30.34 -11.43 5.46
C LEU A 230 -30.38 -9.89 5.43
N GLN A 231 -31.50 -9.28 5.08
CA GLN A 231 -31.65 -7.82 5.17
C GLN A 231 -31.54 -7.33 6.60
N ASP A 232 -32.16 -8.02 7.55
CA ASP A 232 -32.06 -7.71 8.99
C ASP A 232 -30.63 -7.92 9.50
N LEU A 233 -29.96 -9.01 9.09
CA LEU A 233 -28.59 -9.31 9.50
C LEU A 233 -27.57 -8.34 8.92
N LEU A 234 -27.72 -7.99 7.64
CA LEU A 234 -26.77 -7.12 6.95
C LEU A 234 -26.98 -5.65 7.33
N GLY A 235 -28.21 -5.26 7.68
CA GLY A 235 -28.56 -3.87 8.00
C GLY A 235 -28.07 -2.90 6.94
N ASP A 236 -27.75 -1.68 7.35
CA ASP A 236 -27.00 -0.71 6.53
C ASP A 236 -25.49 -1.07 6.44
N SER A 237 -25.16 -2.35 6.23
CA SER A 237 -23.77 -2.77 6.18
C SER A 237 -23.09 -2.17 4.95
N ARG A 238 -22.51 -0.99 5.14
CA ARG A 238 -21.63 -0.34 4.18
C ARG A 238 -20.56 -1.34 3.74
N ARG A 239 -20.37 -1.48 2.44
CA ARG A 239 -19.29 -2.29 1.87
C ARG A 239 -17.99 -1.88 2.55
N ARG A 240 -17.37 -2.81 3.28
CA ARG A 240 -16.13 -2.51 3.99
C ARG A 240 -15.01 -2.38 2.98
N PHE A 241 -14.40 -1.21 2.99
CA PHE A 241 -13.19 -0.93 2.24
C PHE A 241 -12.02 -1.71 2.86
N ASP A 242 -11.29 -2.46 2.03
CA ASP A 242 -10.05 -3.11 2.46
C ASP A 242 -8.96 -2.06 2.59
N LYS A 243 -8.68 -1.64 3.84
CA LYS A 243 -7.62 -0.67 4.13
C LYS A 243 -6.27 -1.28 3.78
N GLY A 244 -5.72 -0.91 2.61
CA GLY A 244 -4.39 -1.32 2.17
C GLY A 244 -4.36 -2.40 1.09
N GLY A 245 -5.50 -2.94 0.60
CA GLY A 245 -5.55 -3.89 -0.51
C GLY A 245 -5.30 -3.26 -1.88
N GLU A 246 -5.09 -4.11 -2.90
CA GLU A 246 -4.84 -3.69 -4.30
C GLU A 246 -5.95 -2.77 -4.84
N ALA A 247 -7.22 -3.09 -4.53
CA ALA A 247 -8.38 -2.27 -4.91
C ALA A 247 -8.32 -0.85 -4.33
N PHE A 248 -7.74 -0.68 -3.15
CA PHE A 248 -7.52 0.63 -2.54
C PHE A 248 -6.51 1.47 -3.33
N TYR A 249 -5.36 0.88 -3.67
CA TYR A 249 -4.34 1.57 -4.48
C TYR A 249 -4.84 1.89 -5.88
N ASP A 250 -5.67 1.04 -6.46
CA ASP A 250 -6.29 1.28 -7.75
C ASP A 250 -7.29 2.44 -7.71
N GLN A 251 -8.14 2.52 -6.69
CA GLN A 251 -9.12 3.58 -6.53
C GLN A 251 -8.46 4.93 -6.26
N ILE A 252 -7.47 5.00 -5.35
CA ILE A 252 -6.74 6.25 -5.12
C ILE A 252 -5.92 6.66 -6.33
N SER A 253 -5.40 5.71 -7.11
CA SER A 253 -4.72 5.96 -8.38
C SER A 253 -5.69 6.46 -9.45
N ALA A 254 -6.91 5.92 -9.50
CA ALA A 254 -7.96 6.37 -10.40
C ALA A 254 -8.42 7.80 -10.07
N LEU A 255 -8.62 8.12 -8.78
CA LEU A 255 -8.88 9.47 -8.30
C LEU A 255 -7.77 10.43 -8.77
N HIS A 256 -6.51 10.11 -8.50
CA HIS A 256 -5.37 10.93 -8.88
C HIS A 256 -5.29 11.16 -10.40
N LYS A 257 -5.47 10.09 -11.20
CA LYS A 257 -5.47 10.15 -12.67
C LYS A 257 -6.65 10.95 -13.20
N SER A 258 -7.82 10.91 -12.56
CA SER A 258 -8.98 11.72 -12.92
C SER A 258 -8.72 13.21 -12.68
N VAL A 259 -8.09 13.57 -11.56
CA VAL A 259 -7.65 14.95 -11.28
C VAL A 259 -6.63 15.40 -12.32
N ARG A 260 -5.61 14.59 -12.61
CA ARG A 260 -4.59 14.86 -13.64
C ARG A 260 -5.22 15.04 -15.02
N GLY A 261 -6.18 14.20 -15.36
CA GLY A 261 -6.93 14.22 -16.61
C GLY A 261 -7.99 15.34 -16.71
N SER A 262 -8.13 16.19 -15.69
CA SER A 262 -9.10 17.28 -15.65
C SER A 262 -10.56 16.80 -15.78
N ASN A 263 -10.89 15.68 -15.17
CA ASN A 263 -12.25 15.14 -15.11
C ASN A 263 -12.79 15.22 -13.67
N PRO A 264 -13.51 16.29 -13.30
CA PRO A 264 -14.05 16.47 -11.95
C PRO A 264 -15.11 15.43 -11.58
N ASP A 265 -15.92 14.98 -12.52
CA ASP A 265 -17.00 14.02 -12.26
C ASP A 265 -16.42 12.64 -11.93
N ALA A 266 -15.46 12.16 -12.71
CA ALA A 266 -14.76 10.92 -12.40
C ALA A 266 -13.97 11.00 -11.08
N ALA A 267 -13.37 12.15 -10.79
CA ALA A 267 -12.66 12.37 -9.53
C ALA A 267 -13.63 12.31 -8.33
N LEU A 268 -14.78 12.95 -8.41
CA LEU A 268 -15.83 12.85 -7.38
C LEU A 268 -16.37 11.42 -7.24
N TYR A 269 -16.57 10.71 -8.35
CA TYR A 269 -17.03 9.32 -8.31
C TYR A 269 -16.06 8.43 -7.53
N TRP A 270 -14.76 8.50 -7.84
CA TRP A 270 -13.75 7.70 -7.14
C TRP A 270 -13.61 8.10 -5.68
N PHE A 271 -13.74 9.39 -5.36
CA PHE A 271 -13.78 9.87 -3.97
C PHE A 271 -14.97 9.28 -3.21
N ALA A 272 -16.19 9.42 -3.76
CA ALA A 272 -17.41 8.87 -3.18
C ALA A 272 -17.33 7.33 -3.04
N ARG A 273 -16.77 6.64 -4.04
CA ARG A 273 -16.60 5.19 -4.02
C ARG A 273 -15.65 4.73 -2.91
N MET A 274 -14.59 5.50 -2.63
CA MET A 274 -13.68 5.24 -1.53
C MET A 274 -14.34 5.47 -0.16
N LEU A 275 -15.15 6.52 -0.02
CA LEU A 275 -15.91 6.80 1.21
C LEU A 275 -16.96 5.72 1.47
N ASP A 276 -17.76 5.35 0.45
CA ASP A 276 -18.74 4.25 0.52
C ASP A 276 -18.09 2.93 0.95
N GLY A 277 -16.87 2.69 0.48
CA GLY A 277 -16.06 1.56 0.92
C GLY A 277 -15.50 1.65 2.35
N GLY A 278 -15.68 2.78 3.05
CA GLY A 278 -15.20 3.00 4.42
C GLY A 278 -13.73 3.44 4.51
N CYS A 279 -13.17 4.00 3.43
CA CYS A 279 -11.85 4.63 3.47
C CYS A 279 -11.84 5.80 4.44
N ASP A 280 -10.75 5.94 5.19
CA ASP A 280 -10.53 7.10 6.05
C ASP A 280 -10.43 8.38 5.21
N PRO A 281 -11.34 9.35 5.36
CA PRO A 281 -11.30 10.61 4.62
C PRO A 281 -10.01 11.39 4.80
N LEU A 282 -9.35 11.29 5.96
CA LEU A 282 -8.06 11.94 6.22
C LEU A 282 -6.93 11.34 5.37
N TYR A 283 -6.98 10.04 5.08
CA TYR A 283 -6.06 9.43 4.14
C TYR A 283 -6.23 10.01 2.73
N ILE A 284 -7.48 10.14 2.27
CA ILE A 284 -7.77 10.73 0.95
C ILE A 284 -7.33 12.20 0.92
N ALA A 285 -7.64 12.98 1.96
CA ALA A 285 -7.23 14.38 2.08
C ALA A 285 -5.71 14.55 1.95
N ARG A 286 -4.91 13.70 2.60
CA ARG A 286 -3.44 13.67 2.47
C ARG A 286 -2.99 13.47 1.03
N ARG A 287 -3.65 12.59 0.29
CA ARG A 287 -3.36 12.36 -1.14
C ARG A 287 -3.76 13.55 -2.00
N VAL A 288 -4.87 14.21 -1.68
CA VAL A 288 -5.34 15.44 -2.35
C VAL A 288 -4.32 16.58 -2.17
N VAL A 289 -3.77 16.78 -0.98
CA VAL A 289 -2.68 17.74 -0.73
C VAL A 289 -1.46 17.42 -1.62
N ARG A 290 -1.09 16.14 -1.75
CA ARG A 290 -0.01 15.70 -2.64
C ARG A 290 -0.30 16.06 -4.10
N MET A 291 -1.54 15.84 -4.58
CA MET A 291 -1.94 16.16 -5.95
C MET A 291 -1.81 17.65 -6.25
N ALA A 292 -2.10 18.52 -5.28
CA ALA A 292 -1.93 19.98 -5.42
C ALA A 292 -0.49 20.37 -5.79
N SER A 293 0.50 19.74 -5.16
CA SER A 293 1.92 20.01 -5.45
C SER A 293 2.42 19.32 -6.71
N GLU A 294 1.92 18.08 -6.99
CA GLU A 294 2.41 17.24 -8.08
C GLU A 294 1.79 17.60 -9.43
N GLU A 295 0.49 17.93 -9.47
CA GLU A 295 -0.27 18.10 -10.71
C GLU A 295 -0.60 19.56 -11.04
N ILE A 296 -0.61 20.43 -10.02
CA ILE A 296 -0.93 21.87 -10.19
C ILE A 296 0.32 22.72 -10.00
N GLY A 297 1.09 22.49 -8.94
CA GLY A 297 2.31 23.20 -8.64
C GLY A 297 2.16 24.73 -8.69
N ASN A 298 3.09 25.39 -9.36
CA ASN A 298 3.08 26.85 -9.51
C ASN A 298 2.13 27.39 -10.59
N ALA A 299 1.44 26.51 -11.33
CA ALA A 299 0.41 26.97 -12.28
C ALA A 299 -0.76 27.66 -11.55
N ASP A 300 -1.10 27.17 -10.35
CA ASP A 300 -2.05 27.80 -9.43
C ASP A 300 -1.62 27.61 -7.96
N PRO A 301 -0.90 28.55 -7.37
CA PRO A 301 -0.40 28.43 -5.99
C PRO A 301 -1.49 28.32 -4.91
N ARG A 302 -2.75 28.65 -5.24
CA ARG A 302 -3.88 28.54 -4.31
C ARG A 302 -4.28 27.09 -4.05
N ALA A 303 -3.88 26.18 -4.92
CA ALA A 303 -4.25 24.76 -4.83
C ALA A 303 -3.79 24.12 -3.51
N LEU A 304 -2.55 24.33 -3.12
CA LEU A 304 -2.00 23.74 -1.89
C LEU A 304 -2.67 24.25 -0.61
N PRO A 305 -2.81 25.58 -0.36
CA PRO A 305 -3.56 26.09 0.79
C PRO A 305 -5.01 25.60 0.83
N LEU A 306 -5.70 25.56 -0.31
CA LEU A 306 -7.08 25.06 -0.36
C LEU A 306 -7.17 23.60 0.11
N CYS A 307 -6.26 22.75 -0.32
CA CYS A 307 -6.24 21.35 0.08
C CYS A 307 -5.89 21.16 1.57
N LEU A 308 -4.96 21.98 2.10
CA LEU A 308 -4.64 21.97 3.53
C LEU A 308 -5.84 22.43 4.37
N ASN A 309 -6.53 23.50 3.95
CA ASN A 309 -7.75 23.95 4.61
C ASN A 309 -8.86 22.88 4.57
N ALA A 310 -9.02 22.18 3.45
CA ALA A 310 -9.99 21.09 3.34
C ALA A 310 -9.64 19.91 4.28
N TRP A 311 -8.37 19.60 4.44
CA TRP A 311 -7.91 18.62 5.43
C TRP A 311 -8.25 19.06 6.85
N ASP A 312 -7.90 20.32 7.22
CA ASP A 312 -8.23 20.88 8.55
C ASP A 312 -9.73 20.86 8.84
N VAL A 313 -10.56 21.18 7.84
CA VAL A 313 -12.03 21.10 7.95
C VAL A 313 -12.48 19.68 8.22
N GLN A 314 -11.96 18.69 7.46
CA GLN A 314 -12.27 17.28 7.68
C GLN A 314 -11.86 16.81 9.07
N GLU A 315 -10.69 17.24 9.56
CA GLU A 315 -10.19 16.86 10.89
C GLU A 315 -11.06 17.45 12.01
N ARG A 316 -11.59 18.66 11.83
CA ARG A 316 -12.39 19.38 12.83
C ARG A 316 -13.86 18.98 12.84
N LEU A 317 -14.47 18.80 11.68
CA LEU A 317 -15.89 18.48 11.56
C LEU A 317 -16.15 16.96 11.59
N GLY A 318 -15.19 16.16 11.09
CA GLY A 318 -15.37 14.72 10.91
C GLY A 318 -16.33 14.37 9.77
N SER A 319 -16.71 13.09 9.73
CA SER A 319 -17.67 12.58 8.74
C SER A 319 -19.10 12.67 9.26
N PRO A 320 -20.09 12.96 8.43
CA PRO A 320 -19.98 13.18 6.97
C PRO A 320 -19.70 14.65 6.57
N GLU A 321 -19.75 15.61 7.48
CA GLU A 321 -19.78 17.04 7.15
C GLU A 321 -18.45 17.55 6.54
N GLY A 322 -17.31 17.08 7.06
CA GLY A 322 -15.98 17.48 6.58
C GLY A 322 -15.66 16.99 5.17
N GLU A 323 -16.28 15.91 4.73
CA GLU A 323 -16.07 15.31 3.42
C GLU A 323 -16.39 16.26 2.27
N LEU A 324 -17.33 17.17 2.46
CA LEU A 324 -17.71 18.18 1.46
C LEU A 324 -16.55 19.13 1.14
N ALA A 325 -15.75 19.51 2.14
CA ALA A 325 -14.57 20.35 1.92
C ALA A 325 -13.49 19.62 1.09
N VAL A 326 -13.29 18.32 1.33
CA VAL A 326 -12.39 17.48 0.54
C VAL A 326 -12.90 17.34 -0.90
N ALA A 327 -14.22 17.13 -1.09
CA ALA A 327 -14.85 17.09 -2.41
C ALA A 327 -14.65 18.41 -3.19
N GLN A 328 -14.82 19.56 -2.52
CA GLN A 328 -14.55 20.88 -3.09
C GLN A 328 -13.10 21.02 -3.56
N ALA A 329 -12.14 20.58 -2.76
CA ALA A 329 -10.73 20.61 -3.12
C ALA A 329 -10.43 19.72 -4.34
N ILE A 330 -11.00 18.52 -4.40
CA ILE A 330 -10.86 17.59 -5.53
C ILE A 330 -11.38 18.22 -6.83
N VAL A 331 -12.58 18.82 -6.81
CA VAL A 331 -13.15 19.51 -7.97
C VAL A 331 -12.26 20.66 -8.40
N TYR A 332 -11.80 21.47 -7.45
CA TYR A 332 -10.89 22.57 -7.73
C TYR A 332 -9.61 22.09 -8.43
N LEU A 333 -8.94 21.06 -7.88
CA LEU A 333 -7.75 20.50 -8.50
C LEU A 333 -8.02 19.94 -9.89
N ALA A 334 -9.17 19.27 -10.10
CA ALA A 334 -9.54 18.74 -11.41
C ALA A 334 -9.73 19.86 -12.46
N CYS A 335 -10.22 21.02 -12.05
CA CYS A 335 -10.45 22.18 -12.93
C CYS A 335 -9.27 23.13 -13.05
N ALA A 336 -8.30 23.09 -12.11
CA ALA A 336 -7.14 23.99 -12.10
C ALA A 336 -6.19 23.73 -13.29
N PRO A 337 -5.42 24.74 -13.72
CA PRO A 337 -4.40 24.57 -14.75
C PRO A 337 -3.32 23.58 -14.24
N LYS A 338 -2.95 22.61 -15.09
CA LYS A 338 -2.04 21.52 -14.73
C LYS A 338 -0.58 21.90 -15.00
N SER A 339 0.28 21.63 -14.01
CA SER A 339 1.73 21.64 -14.19
C SER A 339 2.41 20.66 -13.23
N ASN A 340 3.26 19.82 -13.75
CA ASN A 340 4.18 18.99 -13.01
C ASN A 340 5.63 19.50 -13.06
N ALA A 341 5.84 20.76 -13.47
CA ALA A 341 7.16 21.31 -13.71
C ALA A 341 8.05 21.30 -12.45
N VAL A 342 7.47 21.62 -11.27
CA VAL A 342 8.20 21.55 -10.00
C VAL A 342 8.56 20.11 -9.64
N TYR A 343 7.63 19.17 -9.82
CA TYR A 343 7.87 17.75 -9.53
C TYR A 343 9.00 17.18 -10.40
N THR A 344 8.99 17.44 -11.69
CA THR A 344 10.02 16.97 -12.63
C THR A 344 11.37 17.64 -12.36
N ALA A 345 11.38 18.95 -12.06
CA ALA A 345 12.57 19.70 -11.71
C ALA A 345 13.23 19.14 -10.44
N PHE A 346 12.45 18.96 -9.38
CA PHE A 346 12.96 18.42 -8.12
C PHE A 346 13.52 16.99 -8.28
N LYS A 347 12.82 16.14 -9.04
CA LYS A 347 13.29 14.76 -9.32
C LYS A 347 14.60 14.76 -10.10
N ALA A 348 14.77 15.67 -11.07
CA ALA A 348 16.01 15.82 -11.83
C ALA A 348 17.16 16.31 -10.95
N ALA A 349 16.92 17.34 -10.11
CA ALA A 349 17.90 17.86 -9.16
C ALA A 349 18.34 16.79 -8.14
N MET A 350 17.40 16.01 -7.60
CA MET A 350 17.71 14.89 -6.68
C MET A 350 18.59 13.81 -7.33
N ARG A 351 18.33 13.50 -8.61
CA ARG A 351 19.18 12.55 -9.36
C ARG A 351 20.58 13.09 -9.54
N ASP A 352 20.72 14.34 -9.98
CA ASP A 352 22.03 14.97 -10.18
C ASP A 352 22.81 15.08 -8.85
N ALA A 353 22.13 15.39 -7.74
CA ALA A 353 22.77 15.40 -6.43
C ALA A 353 23.29 14.02 -6.00
N ALA A 354 22.57 12.95 -6.35
CA ALA A 354 22.99 11.58 -6.06
C ALA A 354 24.17 11.12 -6.96
N GLU A 355 24.17 11.52 -8.23
CA GLU A 355 25.18 11.11 -9.22
C GLU A 355 26.50 11.88 -9.06
N ASN A 356 26.47 13.15 -8.66
CA ASN A 356 27.68 14.00 -8.58
C ASN A 356 28.38 13.95 -7.21
N GLY A 357 27.85 13.21 -6.24
CA GLY A 357 28.45 13.10 -4.91
C GLY A 357 28.49 14.43 -4.13
N SER A 358 29.41 14.54 -3.15
CA SER A 358 29.55 15.76 -2.34
C SER A 358 30.35 16.82 -3.11
N GLN A 359 29.67 17.86 -3.56
CA GLN A 359 30.29 19.01 -4.21
C GLN A 359 30.45 20.16 -3.20
N GLU A 360 31.57 20.87 -3.28
CA GLU A 360 31.80 22.03 -2.41
C GLU A 360 30.94 23.24 -2.83
N VAL A 361 30.45 23.98 -1.82
CA VAL A 361 29.77 25.25 -2.06
C VAL A 361 30.82 26.29 -2.52
N PRO A 362 30.59 27.02 -3.62
CA PRO A 362 31.48 28.05 -4.10
C PRO A 362 31.81 29.10 -3.02
N LEU A 363 33.07 29.58 -2.98
CA LEU A 363 33.56 30.45 -1.92
C LEU A 363 32.72 31.75 -1.78
N HIS A 364 32.27 32.31 -2.88
CA HIS A 364 31.43 33.53 -2.88
C HIS A 364 30.04 33.31 -2.24
N LEU A 365 29.53 32.08 -2.20
CA LEU A 365 28.26 31.73 -1.56
C LEU A 365 28.40 31.36 -0.08
N ARG A 366 29.64 31.18 0.43
CA ARG A 366 29.87 30.79 1.83
C ARG A 366 29.80 32.04 2.73
N ASN A 367 29.10 31.94 3.86
CA ASN A 367 29.10 32.99 4.87
C ASN A 367 30.45 33.11 5.56
N ALA A 368 30.90 34.33 5.84
CA ALA A 368 32.18 34.65 6.49
C ALA A 368 32.00 35.38 7.85
N PRO A 369 31.39 34.76 8.88
CA PRO A 369 31.12 35.43 10.17
C PRO A 369 32.37 35.67 11.00
N THR A 370 33.48 34.98 10.75
CA THR A 370 34.73 35.11 11.48
C THR A 370 35.85 35.73 10.63
N LYS A 371 36.88 36.31 11.31
CA LYS A 371 38.06 36.87 10.63
C LYS A 371 38.78 35.81 9.80
N LEU A 372 38.96 34.61 10.36
CA LEU A 372 39.60 33.46 9.66
C LEU A 372 38.86 33.12 8.38
N MET A 373 37.52 33.04 8.40
CA MET A 373 36.74 32.70 7.21
C MET A 373 36.90 33.80 6.11
N LYS A 374 36.99 35.09 6.49
CA LYS A 374 37.28 36.17 5.54
C LYS A 374 38.68 36.00 4.95
N GLU A 375 39.67 35.67 5.75
CA GLU A 375 41.06 35.43 5.29
C GLU A 375 41.14 34.18 4.36
N LEU A 376 40.21 33.18 4.52
CA LEU A 376 40.08 32.06 3.64
C LEU A 376 39.26 32.35 2.38
N GLY A 377 38.82 33.59 2.15
CA GLY A 377 38.12 34.01 0.96
C GLY A 377 36.61 33.73 0.95
N TYR A 378 36.01 33.35 2.09
CA TYR A 378 34.57 33.11 2.17
C TYR A 378 33.82 34.40 1.95
N GLY A 379 32.77 34.36 1.09
CA GLY A 379 31.95 35.52 0.71
C GLY A 379 32.68 36.53 -0.19
N ASN A 380 33.92 36.23 -0.64
CA ASN A 380 34.64 37.14 -1.52
C ASN A 380 33.91 37.28 -2.86
N GLU A 381 33.84 38.54 -3.34
CA GLU A 381 33.15 38.90 -4.60
C GLU A 381 31.68 38.51 -4.64
N TYR A 382 31.03 38.26 -3.50
CA TYR A 382 29.58 38.05 -3.47
C TYR A 382 28.84 39.32 -3.92
N ARG A 383 27.97 39.19 -4.88
CA ARG A 383 27.11 40.24 -5.40
C ARG A 383 25.74 40.20 -4.74
N TYR A 384 25.43 41.20 -3.92
CA TYR A 384 24.13 41.25 -3.27
C TYR A 384 23.06 41.70 -4.26
N ALA A 385 22.17 40.82 -4.66
CA ALA A 385 21.22 41.05 -5.74
C ALA A 385 20.33 42.30 -5.54
N HIS A 386 20.00 42.69 -4.29
CA HIS A 386 19.20 43.88 -4.02
C HIS A 386 19.94 45.21 -4.34
N ASP A 387 21.26 45.19 -4.46
CA ASP A 387 22.05 46.34 -4.83
C ASP A 387 22.28 46.46 -6.36
N GLU A 388 21.85 45.42 -7.10
CA GLU A 388 21.98 45.37 -8.56
C GLU A 388 20.67 45.82 -9.25
N PRO A 389 20.72 46.27 -10.51
CA PRO A 389 19.53 46.59 -11.29
C PRO A 389 18.54 45.42 -11.33
N ASP A 390 17.25 45.73 -11.28
CA ASP A 390 16.15 44.76 -11.22
C ASP A 390 16.23 43.78 -10.03
N ALA A 391 17.02 44.09 -9.01
CA ALA A 391 17.37 43.20 -7.90
C ALA A 391 17.87 41.82 -8.39
N TYR A 392 18.70 41.82 -9.45
CA TYR A 392 19.22 40.65 -10.10
C TYR A 392 20.70 40.76 -10.45
N ALA A 393 21.52 39.86 -9.94
CA ALA A 393 22.95 39.82 -10.21
C ALA A 393 23.23 39.09 -11.54
N ALA A 394 23.01 39.78 -12.67
CA ALA A 394 23.15 39.18 -13.99
C ALA A 394 24.57 38.66 -14.24
N GLY A 395 24.67 37.45 -14.83
CA GLY A 395 25.92 36.75 -15.11
C GLY A 395 26.56 36.09 -13.88
N GLU A 396 25.83 35.95 -12.79
CA GLU A 396 26.26 35.22 -11.59
C GLU A 396 26.01 33.74 -11.75
N ASP A 397 26.81 32.89 -11.09
CA ASP A 397 26.62 31.45 -11.03
C ASP A 397 26.50 30.97 -9.57
N TYR A 398 25.52 30.12 -9.33
CA TYR A 398 25.19 29.55 -8.03
C TYR A 398 25.42 28.03 -7.94
N PHE A 399 25.95 27.40 -9.01
CA PHE A 399 26.28 25.99 -8.99
C PHE A 399 27.70 25.75 -8.47
N PRO A 400 28.01 24.52 -7.98
CA PRO A 400 29.38 24.14 -7.67
C PRO A 400 30.32 24.35 -8.86
N GLU A 401 31.57 24.76 -8.60
CA GLU A 401 32.54 25.09 -9.67
C GLU A 401 32.81 23.88 -10.62
N ALA A 402 32.79 22.68 -10.06
CA ALA A 402 32.99 21.43 -10.82
C ALA A 402 31.75 20.94 -11.57
N MET A 403 30.63 21.66 -11.46
CA MET A 403 29.37 21.27 -12.10
C MET A 403 28.96 22.31 -13.13
N GLU A 404 28.66 21.87 -14.34
CA GLU A 404 28.05 22.75 -15.34
C GLU A 404 26.67 23.24 -14.89
N PRO A 405 26.35 24.55 -15.06
CA PRO A 405 25.05 25.10 -14.73
C PRO A 405 23.93 24.34 -15.44
N ARG A 406 22.89 23.97 -14.69
CA ARG A 406 21.77 23.20 -15.22
C ARG A 406 20.47 23.96 -15.05
N ARG A 407 19.54 23.72 -15.96
CA ARG A 407 18.19 24.23 -15.85
C ARG A 407 17.25 23.05 -15.57
N TYR A 408 16.79 22.93 -14.32
CA TYR A 408 15.84 21.91 -13.90
C TYR A 408 14.39 22.34 -14.10
N TYR A 409 14.08 23.60 -13.76
CA TYR A 409 12.72 24.12 -13.76
C TYR A 409 12.36 24.72 -15.11
N HIS A 410 11.39 24.07 -15.77
CA HIS A 410 10.82 24.49 -17.05
C HIS A 410 9.34 24.78 -16.87
N PRO A 411 8.93 26.05 -16.60
CA PRO A 411 7.55 26.43 -16.37
C PRO A 411 6.63 26.04 -17.52
N ALA A 412 5.46 25.47 -17.20
CA ALA A 412 4.45 25.14 -18.20
C ALA A 412 3.79 26.43 -18.75
N PRO A 413 3.30 26.44 -20.01
CA PRO A 413 2.63 27.61 -20.59
C PRO A 413 1.18 27.71 -20.09
N ARG A 414 0.95 27.62 -18.76
CA ARG A 414 -0.39 27.58 -18.16
C ARG A 414 -0.42 28.28 -16.81
N GLY A 415 -1.54 28.91 -16.50
CA GLY A 415 -1.74 29.60 -15.23
C GLY A 415 -0.65 30.64 -14.93
N LEU A 416 -0.21 30.71 -13.67
CA LEU A 416 0.85 31.65 -13.25
C LEU A 416 2.22 31.28 -13.85
N GLU A 417 2.45 30.04 -14.22
CA GLU A 417 3.74 29.63 -14.78
C GLU A 417 4.05 30.26 -16.14
N SER A 418 3.03 30.71 -16.90
CA SER A 418 3.28 31.54 -18.10
C SER A 418 4.05 32.82 -17.77
N LYS A 419 3.65 33.53 -16.70
CA LYS A 419 4.32 34.75 -16.27
C LYS A 419 5.71 34.46 -15.67
N ILE A 420 5.85 33.33 -14.96
CA ILE A 420 7.14 32.90 -14.43
C ILE A 420 8.10 32.58 -15.58
N ARG A 421 7.63 31.91 -16.62
CA ARG A 421 8.42 31.64 -17.82
C ARG A 421 8.95 32.93 -18.46
N ASP A 422 8.06 33.91 -18.72
CA ASP A 422 8.43 35.18 -19.35
C ASP A 422 9.47 35.92 -18.50
N LYS A 423 9.33 35.92 -17.15
CA LYS A 423 10.33 36.44 -16.23
C LYS A 423 11.68 35.73 -16.35
N LEU A 424 11.68 34.38 -16.33
CA LEU A 424 12.93 33.60 -16.41
C LEU A 424 13.62 33.75 -17.75
N GLU A 425 12.89 33.95 -18.85
CA GLU A 425 13.45 34.25 -20.16
C GLU A 425 14.06 35.67 -20.20
N HIS A 426 13.44 36.64 -19.54
CA HIS A 426 14.01 37.97 -19.37
C HIS A 426 15.33 37.93 -18.57
N LEU A 427 15.35 37.24 -17.42
CA LEU A 427 16.56 37.10 -16.61
C LEU A 427 17.69 36.41 -17.37
N ALA A 428 17.38 35.33 -18.10
CA ALA A 428 18.37 34.61 -18.94
C ALA A 428 18.92 35.49 -20.07
N ARG A 429 18.17 36.51 -20.55
CA ARG A 429 18.69 37.51 -21.48
C ARG A 429 19.67 38.44 -20.78
N LEU A 430 19.32 38.95 -19.59
CA LEU A 430 20.20 39.77 -18.78
C LEU A 430 21.53 39.04 -18.47
N ASP A 431 21.49 37.76 -18.17
CA ASP A 431 22.71 36.93 -17.97
C ASP A 431 23.60 36.96 -19.20
N ARG A 432 23.05 36.71 -20.38
CA ARG A 432 23.84 36.70 -21.63
C ARG A 432 24.42 38.05 -22.00
N GLU A 433 23.71 39.13 -21.67
CA GLU A 433 24.12 40.50 -21.98
C GLU A 433 25.05 41.14 -20.90
N SER A 434 25.18 40.46 -19.74
CA SER A 434 25.98 40.97 -18.64
C SER A 434 27.47 41.02 -18.99
N PRO A 435 28.14 42.18 -18.77
CA PRO A 435 29.60 42.25 -18.89
C PRO A 435 30.35 41.52 -17.78
N LYS A 436 29.65 41.19 -16.70
CA LYS A 436 30.17 40.43 -15.56
C LYS A 436 29.73 39.00 -15.68
N GLN A 437 30.63 38.13 -16.04
CA GLN A 437 30.37 36.67 -16.07
C GLN A 437 31.19 35.98 -14.97
N ARG A 438 30.53 35.22 -14.08
CA ARG A 438 31.24 34.48 -13.03
C ARG A 438 32.07 33.34 -13.63
N ARG A 439 31.52 32.61 -14.58
CA ARG A 439 32.26 31.61 -15.36
C ARG A 439 32.71 32.30 -16.67
N LYS A 440 33.99 32.30 -16.91
CA LYS A 440 34.55 32.63 -18.22
C LYS A 440 34.52 31.35 -19.05
N GLU A 441 34.05 31.47 -20.29
CA GLU A 441 34.14 30.38 -21.28
C GLU A 441 35.56 29.88 -21.43
#